data_b92c6c9afdc286a7915dadbbf0ad48cf
#
_entry.id   b92c6c9afdc286a7915dadbbf0ad48cf
#
_cell.length_a   1.000
_cell.length_b   1.000
_cell.length_c   1.000
_cell.angle_alpha   90.00
_cell.angle_beta   90.00
_cell.angle_gamma   90.00
#
_symmetry.space_group_name_H-M   'P 1'
#
loop_
_entity.id
_entity.type
_entity.pdbx_description
1 polymer ?
#
loop_
_entity_poly.entity_id
_entity_poly.type
_entity_poly.pdbx_seq_one_letter_code
_entity_poly.pdbx_strand_id
1 'polypeptide(L)'
;LPKLLERSGTSAKGSITGFYTVLVDGDDLNEPITDKVRGTLDGHIILNRRLAQAYHYPAIDVLQSISRLSKRVTGRQTQKAVGILRTLMASYANNEMMITTGIYQKGNSPEIDAALEKHAAIEDFLTQEEYEKCPLDETLKKLSELSGVAIPIEEYGEAPVVPALGAAEIAEESE
;
A
#
# COMPACT_ATOMS: atom_id res chain seq x y z
N LEU A 1 -12.00 -20.17 9.93
CA LEU A 1 -11.44 -18.94 9.40
C LEU A 1 -12.04 -18.57 8.05
N PRO A 2 -12.06 -19.41 6.97
CA PRO A 2 -12.65 -19.06 5.67
C PRO A 2 -14.08 -18.53 5.76
N LYS A 3 -14.97 -19.23 6.48
CA LYS A 3 -16.36 -18.79 6.71
C LYS A 3 -16.51 -17.41 7.34
N LEU A 4 -15.52 -16.93 8.07
CA LEU A 4 -15.51 -15.57 8.62
C LEU A 4 -15.13 -14.56 7.53
N LEU A 5 -14.10 -14.87 6.75
CA LEU A 5 -13.59 -14.01 5.69
C LEU A 5 -14.60 -13.86 4.54
N GLU A 6 -15.34 -14.92 4.23
CA GLU A 6 -16.39 -14.93 3.20
C GLU A 6 -17.64 -14.09 3.55
N ARG A 7 -17.77 -13.62 4.80
CA ARG A 7 -18.90 -12.78 5.22
C ARG A 7 -18.78 -11.33 4.78
N SER A 8 -17.58 -10.86 4.51
CA SER A 8 -17.35 -9.55 3.88
C SER A 8 -17.39 -9.68 2.35
N GLY A 9 -17.80 -8.64 1.68
CA GLY A 9 -17.89 -8.63 0.22
C GLY A 9 -19.06 -7.81 -0.29
N THR A 10 -19.32 -7.93 -1.59
CA THR A 10 -20.34 -7.16 -2.29
C THR A 10 -21.56 -8.02 -2.56
N SER A 11 -22.75 -7.46 -2.33
CA SER A 11 -24.05 -8.06 -2.63
C SER A 11 -24.91 -7.10 -3.46
N ALA A 12 -26.10 -7.54 -3.87
CA ALA A 12 -27.05 -6.67 -4.58
C ALA A 12 -27.55 -5.48 -3.73
N LYS A 13 -27.44 -5.57 -2.39
CA LYS A 13 -27.92 -4.55 -1.45
C LYS A 13 -26.82 -3.62 -0.93
N GLY A 14 -25.54 -3.90 -1.23
CA GLY A 14 -24.42 -3.10 -0.75
C GLY A 14 -23.14 -3.92 -0.58
N SER A 15 -22.14 -3.33 0.08
CA SER A 15 -20.83 -3.95 0.30
C SER A 15 -20.40 -3.86 1.76
N ILE A 16 -19.64 -4.86 2.21
CA ILE A 16 -18.99 -4.89 3.51
C ILE A 16 -17.49 -5.03 3.27
N THR A 17 -16.73 -4.02 3.70
CA THR A 17 -15.26 -4.08 3.71
C THR A 17 -14.80 -4.58 5.08
N GLY A 18 -14.07 -5.69 5.11
CA GLY A 18 -13.50 -6.27 6.31
C GLY A 18 -12.02 -5.95 6.46
N PHE A 19 -11.62 -5.42 7.62
CA PHE A 19 -10.22 -5.30 8.02
C PHE A 19 -9.94 -6.34 9.10
N TYR A 20 -9.03 -7.26 8.80
CA TYR A 20 -8.66 -8.34 9.71
C TYR A 20 -7.22 -8.19 10.15
N THR A 21 -6.98 -8.12 11.45
CA THR A 21 -5.63 -8.14 12.00
C THR A 21 -5.27 -9.57 12.40
N VAL A 22 -4.14 -10.05 11.91
CA VAL A 22 -3.61 -11.39 12.21
C VAL A 22 -2.23 -11.22 12.84
N LEU A 23 -2.07 -11.78 14.03
CA LEU A 23 -0.77 -11.88 14.67
C LEU A 23 -0.01 -13.07 14.08
N VAL A 24 1.24 -12.82 13.73
CA VAL A 24 2.17 -13.82 13.17
C VAL A 24 3.19 -14.15 14.25
N ASP A 25 3.35 -15.41 14.57
CA ASP A 25 4.33 -15.83 15.57
C ASP A 25 5.74 -15.83 14.96
N GLY A 26 6.70 -15.25 15.68
CA GLY A 26 8.11 -15.22 15.26
C GLY A 26 8.40 -14.55 13.92
N ASP A 27 7.52 -13.68 13.42
CA ASP A 27 7.61 -13.04 12.10
C ASP A 27 7.61 -14.07 10.92
N ASP A 28 7.16 -15.31 11.16
CA ASP A 28 7.09 -16.37 10.14
C ASP A 28 5.82 -16.28 9.28
N LEU A 29 5.93 -15.58 8.16
CA LEU A 29 4.84 -15.44 7.20
C LEU A 29 4.45 -16.76 6.49
N ASN A 30 5.22 -17.83 6.66
CA ASN A 30 4.93 -19.15 6.09
C ASN A 30 4.20 -20.07 7.07
N GLU A 31 3.88 -19.57 8.27
CA GLU A 31 3.02 -20.29 9.20
C GLU A 31 1.68 -20.66 8.50
N PRO A 32 1.15 -21.89 8.70
CA PRO A 32 -0.02 -22.39 7.97
C PRO A 32 -1.27 -21.51 8.08
N ILE A 33 -1.48 -20.84 9.23
CA ILE A 33 -2.62 -19.94 9.44
C ILE A 33 -2.43 -18.68 8.60
N THR A 34 -1.25 -18.06 8.69
CA THR A 34 -0.90 -16.84 7.97
C THR A 34 -0.94 -17.05 6.45
N ASP A 35 -0.36 -18.16 5.96
CA ASP A 35 -0.40 -18.50 4.54
C ASP A 35 -1.83 -18.72 4.04
N LYS A 36 -2.66 -19.41 4.82
CA LYS A 36 -4.07 -19.63 4.48
C LYS A 36 -4.87 -18.32 4.42
N VAL A 37 -4.63 -17.39 5.35
CA VAL A 37 -5.25 -16.06 5.34
C VAL A 37 -4.83 -15.28 4.09
N ARG A 38 -3.52 -15.20 3.83
CA ARG A 38 -2.97 -14.52 2.64
C ARG A 38 -3.51 -15.09 1.34
N GLY A 39 -3.69 -16.42 1.27
CA GLY A 39 -4.26 -17.08 0.11
C GLY A 39 -5.75 -16.82 -0.10
N THR A 40 -6.49 -16.46 0.95
CA THR A 40 -7.94 -16.25 0.90
C THR A 40 -8.34 -14.80 0.65
N LEU A 41 -7.55 -13.84 1.14
CA LEU A 41 -7.84 -12.42 1.05
C LEU A 41 -7.40 -11.81 -0.29
N ASP A 42 -8.09 -10.74 -0.71
CA ASP A 42 -7.76 -9.98 -1.93
C ASP A 42 -6.53 -9.07 -1.78
N GLY A 43 -6.00 -8.94 -0.58
CA GLY A 43 -4.79 -8.21 -0.28
C GLY A 43 -4.40 -8.34 1.18
N HIS A 44 -3.15 -7.99 1.45
CA HIS A 44 -2.63 -7.94 2.81
C HIS A 44 -1.61 -6.81 2.94
N ILE A 45 -1.56 -6.21 4.11
CA ILE A 45 -0.59 -5.20 4.51
C ILE A 45 0.30 -5.83 5.58
N ILE A 46 1.60 -5.90 5.32
CA ILE A 46 2.57 -6.47 6.24
C ILE A 46 3.20 -5.35 7.05
N LEU A 47 3.13 -5.47 8.38
CA LEU A 47 3.85 -4.62 9.31
C LEU A 47 5.19 -5.28 9.65
N ASN A 48 6.27 -4.52 9.49
CA ASN A 48 7.62 -5.03 9.67
C ASN A 48 8.25 -4.43 10.94
N ARG A 49 8.69 -5.31 11.86
CA ARG A 49 9.33 -4.91 13.12
C ARG A 49 10.61 -4.10 12.91
N ARG A 50 11.39 -4.40 11.86
CA ARG A 50 12.63 -3.65 11.56
C ARG A 50 12.35 -2.19 11.20
N LEU A 51 11.26 -1.92 10.46
CA LEU A 51 10.84 -0.56 10.16
C LEU A 51 10.44 0.19 11.43
N ALA A 52 9.66 -0.44 12.32
CA ALA A 52 9.29 0.15 13.61
C ALA A 52 10.51 0.43 14.50
N GLN A 53 11.50 -0.46 14.53
CA GLN A 53 12.75 -0.27 15.26
C GLN A 53 13.61 0.85 14.69
N ALA A 54 13.52 1.10 13.39
CA ALA A 54 14.15 2.23 12.70
C ALA A 54 13.36 3.54 12.81
N TYR A 55 12.27 3.55 13.59
CA TYR A 55 11.38 4.71 13.74
C TYR A 55 10.67 5.12 12.43
N HIS A 56 10.54 4.19 11.49
CA HIS A 56 9.78 4.38 10.25
C HIS A 56 8.31 4.04 10.50
N TYR A 57 7.46 5.04 10.54
CA TYR A 57 6.01 4.87 10.77
C TYR A 57 5.21 5.53 9.65
N PRO A 58 4.09 4.88 9.19
CA PRO A 58 3.65 3.53 9.60
C PRO A 58 4.66 2.45 9.18
N ALA A 59 4.82 1.42 10.01
CA ALA A 59 5.81 0.36 9.79
C ALA A 59 5.38 -0.65 8.71
N ILE A 60 4.89 -0.16 7.58
CA ILE A 60 4.33 -0.94 6.46
C ILE A 60 5.44 -1.34 5.50
N ASP A 61 5.62 -2.66 5.33
CA ASP A 61 6.51 -3.19 4.30
C ASP A 61 5.79 -3.18 2.94
N VAL A 62 6.06 -2.16 2.15
CA VAL A 62 5.44 -1.96 0.83
C VAL A 62 5.81 -3.06 -0.14
N LEU A 63 7.03 -3.59 -0.09
CA LEU A 63 7.49 -4.63 -1.02
C LEU A 63 6.82 -5.98 -0.74
N GLN A 64 6.56 -6.31 0.52
CA GLN A 64 5.89 -7.55 0.91
C GLN A 64 4.36 -7.43 0.93
N SER A 65 3.80 -6.22 0.94
CA SER A 65 2.37 -5.98 0.89
C SER A 65 1.82 -6.14 -0.52
N ILE A 66 0.61 -6.70 -0.64
CA ILE A 66 -0.02 -7.01 -1.93
C ILE A 66 -1.48 -6.55 -1.93
N SER A 67 -1.91 -5.99 -3.06
CA SER A 67 -3.33 -5.82 -3.41
C SER A 67 -3.59 -6.47 -4.78
N ARG A 68 -4.43 -7.50 -4.80
CA ARG A 68 -4.82 -8.18 -6.04
C ARG A 68 -5.74 -7.32 -6.90
N LEU A 69 -6.46 -6.41 -6.27
CA LEU A 69 -7.43 -5.54 -6.93
C LEU A 69 -6.80 -4.22 -7.43
N SER A 70 -5.58 -3.86 -7.03
CA SER A 70 -4.95 -2.59 -7.38
C SER A 70 -5.03 -2.28 -8.88
N LYS A 71 -4.71 -3.25 -9.73
CA LYS A 71 -4.78 -3.09 -11.20
C LYS A 71 -6.18 -2.84 -11.76
N ARG A 72 -7.22 -3.17 -11.00
CA ARG A 72 -8.62 -2.99 -11.43
C ARG A 72 -9.21 -1.66 -10.98
N VAL A 73 -8.68 -1.10 -9.89
CA VAL A 73 -9.21 0.10 -9.23
C VAL A 73 -8.32 1.34 -9.41
N THR A 74 -7.11 1.18 -9.96
CA THR A 74 -6.20 2.29 -10.23
C THR A 74 -5.99 2.48 -11.72
N GLY A 75 -5.76 3.72 -12.15
CA GLY A 75 -5.49 4.07 -13.53
C GLY A 75 -4.12 3.60 -14.02
N ARG A 76 -3.92 3.61 -15.33
CA ARG A 76 -2.69 3.07 -15.95
C ARG A 76 -1.44 3.87 -15.59
N GLN A 77 -1.55 5.19 -15.46
CA GLN A 77 -0.40 6.04 -15.12
C GLN A 77 -0.03 5.86 -13.65
N THR A 78 -1.03 5.76 -12.77
CA THR A 78 -0.82 5.41 -11.35
C THR A 78 -0.11 4.06 -11.21
N GLN A 79 -0.55 3.03 -11.94
CA GLN A 79 0.11 1.72 -11.92
C GLN A 79 1.56 1.78 -12.38
N LYS A 80 1.84 2.57 -13.44
CA LYS A 80 3.20 2.78 -13.94
C LYS A 80 4.08 3.48 -12.90
N ALA A 81 3.56 4.54 -12.28
CA ALA A 81 4.26 5.29 -11.23
C ALA A 81 4.60 4.40 -10.03
N VAL A 82 3.62 3.65 -9.52
CA VAL A 82 3.81 2.66 -8.44
C VAL A 82 4.86 1.61 -8.84
N GLY A 83 4.80 1.11 -10.07
CA GLY A 83 5.76 0.14 -10.58
C GLY A 83 7.20 0.66 -10.53
N ILE A 84 7.43 1.90 -10.94
CA ILE A 84 8.75 2.54 -10.90
C ILE A 84 9.25 2.64 -9.46
N LEU A 85 8.43 3.17 -8.52
CA LEU A 85 8.85 3.29 -7.12
C LEU A 85 9.18 1.93 -6.51
N ARG A 86 8.34 0.92 -6.73
CA ARG A 86 8.60 -0.45 -6.22
C ARG A 86 9.89 -1.04 -6.80
N THR A 87 10.20 -0.77 -8.07
CA THR A 87 11.46 -1.22 -8.69
C THR A 87 12.65 -0.55 -8.04
N LEU A 88 12.61 0.76 -7.80
CA LEU A 88 13.68 1.50 -7.12
C LEU A 88 13.87 1.00 -5.68
N MET A 89 12.78 0.82 -4.93
CA MET A 89 12.83 0.26 -3.58
C MET A 89 13.44 -1.14 -3.56
N ALA A 90 13.03 -2.01 -4.47
CA ALA A 90 13.56 -3.37 -4.57
C ALA A 90 15.04 -3.36 -4.96
N SER A 91 15.45 -2.50 -5.89
CA SER A 91 16.85 -2.34 -6.27
C SER A 91 17.71 -1.88 -5.09
N TYR A 92 17.24 -0.90 -4.31
CA TYR A 92 17.93 -0.47 -3.09
C TYR A 92 18.03 -1.59 -2.07
N ALA A 93 16.92 -2.24 -1.72
CA ALA A 93 16.87 -3.31 -0.72
C ALA A 93 17.79 -4.50 -1.08
N ASN A 94 17.84 -4.88 -2.36
CA ASN A 94 18.71 -5.97 -2.84
C ASN A 94 20.20 -5.61 -2.76
N ASN A 95 20.55 -4.34 -2.78
CA ASN A 95 21.93 -3.86 -2.78
C ASN A 95 22.31 -3.09 -1.51
N GLU A 96 21.44 -3.03 -0.51
CA GLU A 96 21.62 -2.27 0.74
C GLU A 96 22.95 -2.56 1.41
N MET A 97 23.35 -3.84 1.49
CA MET A 97 24.62 -4.23 2.10
C MET A 97 25.83 -3.67 1.34
N MET A 98 25.81 -3.69 0.00
CA MET A 98 26.90 -3.14 -0.81
C MET A 98 26.99 -1.62 -0.71
N ILE A 99 25.85 -0.96 -0.60
CA ILE A 99 25.75 0.48 -0.45
C ILE A 99 26.27 0.91 0.94
N THR A 100 25.76 0.30 2.01
CA THR A 100 26.08 0.67 3.39
C THR A 100 27.51 0.33 3.80
N THR A 101 28.09 -0.72 3.23
CA THR A 101 29.50 -1.08 3.45
C THR A 101 30.49 -0.29 2.58
N GLY A 102 29.98 0.58 1.67
CA GLY A 102 30.83 1.37 0.78
C GLY A 102 31.52 0.57 -0.34
N ILE A 103 31.11 -0.68 -0.57
CA ILE A 103 31.62 -1.52 -1.66
C ILE A 103 31.10 -1.03 -3.01
N TYR A 104 29.84 -0.51 -3.03
CA TYR A 104 29.25 0.03 -4.23
C TYR A 104 29.87 1.38 -4.59
N GLN A 105 30.27 1.55 -5.86
CA GLN A 105 30.74 2.82 -6.40
C GLN A 105 29.71 3.38 -7.37
N LYS A 106 29.33 4.64 -7.18
CA LYS A 106 28.41 5.35 -8.07
C LYS A 106 28.93 5.35 -9.50
N GLY A 107 28.06 5.04 -10.44
CA GLY A 107 28.40 4.90 -11.87
C GLY A 107 28.53 3.46 -12.35
N ASN A 108 28.59 2.46 -11.44
CA ASN A 108 28.72 1.06 -11.85
C ASN A 108 27.40 0.46 -12.37
N SER A 109 26.26 0.94 -11.89
CA SER A 109 24.94 0.49 -12.31
C SER A 109 23.95 1.65 -12.31
N PRO A 110 23.40 2.03 -13.46
CA PRO A 110 22.39 3.10 -13.53
C PRO A 110 21.14 2.82 -12.68
N GLU A 111 20.78 1.54 -12.52
CA GLU A 111 19.63 1.13 -11.72
C GLU A 111 19.85 1.36 -10.22
N ILE A 112 21.04 1.02 -9.73
CA ILE A 112 21.39 1.23 -8.32
C ILE A 112 21.60 2.73 -8.04
N ASP A 113 22.22 3.45 -8.98
CA ASP A 113 22.40 4.90 -8.87
C ASP A 113 21.05 5.63 -8.76
N ALA A 114 20.08 5.27 -9.61
CA ALA A 114 18.74 5.84 -9.56
C ALA A 114 18.01 5.49 -8.24
N ALA A 115 18.17 4.25 -7.76
CA ALA A 115 17.60 3.81 -6.50
C ALA A 115 18.21 4.59 -5.32
N LEU A 116 19.51 4.77 -5.29
CA LEU A 116 20.24 5.51 -4.26
C LEU A 116 19.85 7.00 -4.25
N GLU A 117 19.71 7.61 -5.44
CA GLU A 117 19.34 9.02 -5.57
C GLU A 117 17.92 9.30 -5.06
N LYS A 118 16.98 8.38 -5.31
CA LYS A 118 15.57 8.53 -4.94
C LYS A 118 15.24 8.00 -3.56
N HIS A 119 16.12 7.21 -2.93
CA HIS A 119 15.82 6.51 -1.69
C HIS A 119 15.31 7.44 -0.58
N ALA A 120 16.03 8.51 -0.27
CA ALA A 120 15.63 9.43 0.80
C ALA A 120 14.25 10.07 0.56
N ALA A 121 13.94 10.43 -0.68
CA ALA A 121 12.65 11.01 -1.03
C ALA A 121 11.51 9.97 -1.01
N ILE A 122 11.81 8.71 -1.30
CA ILE A 122 10.84 7.62 -1.17
C ILE A 122 10.57 7.31 0.30
N GLU A 123 11.60 7.28 1.15
CA GLU A 123 11.44 7.08 2.60
C GLU A 123 10.60 8.20 3.23
N ASP A 124 10.87 9.47 2.87
CA ASP A 124 10.06 10.62 3.30
C ASP A 124 8.60 10.52 2.86
N PHE A 125 8.35 10.05 1.63
CA PHE A 125 7.00 9.82 1.11
C PHE A 125 6.24 8.71 1.84
N LEU A 126 6.95 7.69 2.33
CA LEU A 126 6.37 6.53 3.01
C LEU A 126 6.24 6.72 4.53
N THR A 127 6.94 7.70 5.08
CA THR A 127 6.88 8.04 6.50
C THR A 127 5.82 9.11 6.75
N GLN A 128 5.06 8.96 7.82
CA GLN A 128 3.95 9.84 8.16
C GLN A 128 3.85 10.06 9.66
N GLU A 129 3.56 11.26 10.07
CA GLU A 129 3.28 11.62 11.46
C GLU A 129 1.93 11.01 11.92
N GLU A 130 1.77 10.74 13.22
CA GLU A 130 0.59 10.05 13.77
C GLU A 130 -0.74 10.75 13.45
N TYR A 131 -0.74 12.10 13.38
CA TYR A 131 -1.94 12.89 13.10
C TYR A 131 -1.94 13.54 11.72
N GLU A 132 -0.98 13.21 10.90
CA GLU A 132 -0.87 13.75 9.55
C GLU A 132 -1.99 13.20 8.66
N LYS A 133 -2.67 14.09 7.96
CA LYS A 133 -3.69 13.72 6.98
C LYS A 133 -3.06 13.74 5.58
N CYS A 134 -3.11 12.60 4.91
CA CYS A 134 -2.66 12.47 3.53
C CYS A 134 -3.84 12.17 2.60
N PRO A 135 -4.49 13.18 2.03
CA PRO A 135 -5.52 12.99 1.01
C PRO A 135 -4.98 12.25 -0.21
N LEU A 136 -5.85 11.49 -0.88
CA LEU A 136 -5.43 10.66 -2.02
C LEU A 136 -4.86 11.49 -3.17
N ASP A 137 -5.43 12.64 -3.45
CA ASP A 137 -4.98 13.57 -4.50
C ASP A 137 -3.57 14.10 -4.23
N GLU A 138 -3.25 14.48 -2.99
CA GLU A 138 -1.90 14.88 -2.59
C GLU A 138 -0.91 13.70 -2.69
N THR A 139 -1.35 12.51 -2.27
CA THR A 139 -0.54 11.30 -2.38
C THR A 139 -0.20 10.98 -3.84
N LEU A 140 -1.17 11.06 -4.75
CA LEU A 140 -0.96 10.81 -6.17
C LEU A 140 -0.10 11.89 -6.84
N LYS A 141 -0.21 13.14 -6.38
CA LYS A 141 0.67 14.23 -6.83
C LYS A 141 2.13 13.97 -6.42
N LYS A 142 2.38 13.66 -5.15
CA LYS A 142 3.72 13.28 -4.66
C LYS A 142 4.25 12.05 -5.41
N LEU A 143 3.42 11.04 -5.64
CA LEU A 143 3.78 9.86 -6.42
C LEU A 143 4.17 10.20 -7.87
N SER A 144 3.44 11.12 -8.51
CA SER A 144 3.75 11.62 -9.86
C SER A 144 5.13 12.32 -9.90
N GLU A 145 5.41 13.18 -8.92
CA GLU A 145 6.68 13.90 -8.80
C GLU A 145 7.86 12.95 -8.58
N LEU A 146 7.71 11.97 -7.68
CA LEU A 146 8.76 10.99 -7.36
C LEU A 146 9.06 10.06 -8.53
N SER A 147 8.03 9.57 -9.20
CA SER A 147 8.17 8.61 -10.31
C SER A 147 8.54 9.28 -11.64
N GLY A 148 8.30 10.59 -11.78
CA GLY A 148 8.40 11.29 -13.06
C GLY A 148 7.31 10.92 -14.07
N VAL A 149 6.26 10.23 -13.64
CA VAL A 149 5.10 9.86 -14.47
C VAL A 149 3.97 10.84 -14.22
N ALA A 150 3.53 11.56 -15.26
CA ALA A 150 2.36 12.42 -15.14
C ALA A 150 1.11 11.56 -14.91
N ILE A 151 0.50 11.68 -13.74
CA ILE A 151 -0.77 11.04 -13.39
C ILE A 151 -1.89 12.05 -13.66
N PRO A 152 -2.83 11.77 -14.58
CA PRO A 152 -3.91 12.69 -14.90
C PRO A 152 -4.94 12.76 -13.77
N ILE A 153 -5.63 13.91 -13.68
CA ILE A 153 -6.63 14.16 -12.60
C ILE A 153 -7.76 13.12 -12.61
N GLU A 154 -8.10 12.57 -13.76
CA GLU A 154 -9.11 11.54 -13.90
C GLU A 154 -8.74 10.24 -13.16
N GLU A 155 -7.46 10.02 -12.88
CA GLU A 155 -6.97 8.89 -12.07
C GLU A 155 -6.96 9.21 -10.56
N TYR A 156 -7.16 10.46 -10.15
CA TYR A 156 -7.20 10.85 -8.73
C TYR A 156 -8.45 10.36 -8.00
N GLY A 157 -9.41 9.84 -8.75
CA GLY A 157 -10.66 9.32 -8.24
C GLY A 157 -11.56 10.45 -7.72
N GLU A 158 -12.65 10.72 -8.41
CA GLU A 158 -13.82 11.21 -7.66
C GLU A 158 -14.09 10.14 -6.62
N ALA A 159 -13.99 10.50 -5.33
CA ALA A 159 -14.53 9.65 -4.29
C ALA A 159 -15.94 9.26 -4.74
N PRO A 160 -16.30 7.95 -4.80
CA PRO A 160 -17.63 7.59 -5.21
C PRO A 160 -18.57 8.40 -4.32
N VAL A 161 -19.40 9.25 -4.93
CA VAL A 161 -20.48 9.94 -4.23
C VAL A 161 -21.36 8.81 -3.75
N VAL A 162 -21.11 8.33 -2.54
CA VAL A 162 -22.03 7.44 -1.86
C VAL A 162 -23.25 8.29 -1.68
N PRO A 163 -24.37 8.04 -2.42
CA PRO A 163 -25.59 8.78 -2.18
C PRO A 163 -25.87 8.60 -0.69
N ALA A 164 -25.98 9.70 0.05
CA ALA A 164 -26.38 9.66 1.44
C ALA A 164 -27.65 8.81 1.48
N LEU A 165 -27.54 7.60 2.02
CA LEU A 165 -28.71 6.75 2.29
C LEU A 165 -29.61 7.62 3.14
N GLY A 166 -30.75 8.00 2.53
CA GLY A 166 -31.64 9.00 3.06
C GLY A 166 -32.06 8.65 4.49
N ALA A 167 -31.88 9.61 5.38
CA ALA A 167 -32.44 9.59 6.71
C ALA A 167 -33.98 9.56 6.74
N ALA A 168 -34.61 9.22 5.62
CA ALA A 168 -36.07 9.28 5.41
C ALA A 168 -36.79 7.94 5.53
N GLU A 169 -36.09 6.80 5.64
CA GLU A 169 -36.79 5.49 5.68
C GLU A 169 -36.79 4.80 7.05
N ILE A 170 -36.29 5.45 8.13
CA ILE A 170 -36.32 4.88 9.49
C ILE A 170 -37.55 5.35 10.29
N ALA A 171 -38.37 6.24 9.72
CA ALA A 171 -39.50 6.83 10.46
C ALA A 171 -40.88 6.15 10.23
N GLU A 172 -41.00 5.16 9.35
CA GLU A 172 -42.33 4.54 9.03
C GLU A 172 -42.52 3.10 9.52
N GLU A 173 -41.59 2.54 10.30
CA GLU A 173 -41.81 1.21 10.94
C GLU A 173 -42.03 1.24 12.45
N SER A 174 -42.50 2.36 13.00
CA SER A 174 -42.90 2.45 14.42
C SER A 174 -44.27 3.11 14.60
N GLU A 175 -45.32 2.57 13.94
CA GLU A 175 -46.70 2.69 14.37
C GLU A 175 -47.39 1.33 14.40
#